data_8442cde98120e6d2a879fd0505aa268f
#
_entry.id   8442cde98120e6d2a879fd0505aa268f
#
_cell.length_a   1.000
_cell.length_b   1.000
_cell.length_c   1.000
_cell.angle_alpha   90.00
_cell.angle_beta   90.00
_cell.angle_gamma   90.00
#
_symmetry.space_group_name_H-M   'P 1'
#
loop_
_entity.id
_entity.type
_entity.pdbx_description
1 polymer ?
#
loop_
_entity_poly.entity_id
_entity_poly.type
_entity_poly.pdbx_seq_one_letter_code
_entity_poly.pdbx_strand_id
1 'polypeptide(L)'
;MAKVLQEYQMMTVITKTTTPEQWKAAVGSGVRLQSVSVCTGTNKVFDDDAEDYRNMQQVLEMFPDVKMITVDVANAYHQNMVGFINQIREEYPTKVIVAGNVVTPEMTEELIINGADVVKIGIGPGSVCTTRTMTGVGVPQFSAILDCADAANGVDGHIMADGGCVYPGDIAKAFGGGAHMVMIGGMLAGHDESEQQVVDGKVEFYGMSSDRAREKHGKRKDGYRGNEGRLISLPYRGPVQNTVEDILGGVRSACTYIGARRLKDMPKCASFVTTNNVINRVYEKYDK
;
A
#
# COMPACT_ATOMS: atom_id res chain seq x y z
N MET A 1 -2.50 -1.41 15.38
CA MET A 1 -2.15 -2.11 14.13
C MET A 1 -0.66 -2.52 14.09
N ALA A 2 0.33 -1.61 13.99
CA ALA A 2 1.74 -1.94 13.84
C ALA A 2 2.28 -2.96 14.87
N LYS A 3 1.85 -2.85 16.14
CA LYS A 3 2.26 -3.77 17.22
C LYS A 3 1.81 -5.22 17.01
N VAL A 4 0.69 -5.43 16.36
CA VAL A 4 0.21 -6.80 16.06
C VAL A 4 0.90 -7.31 14.79
N LEU A 5 0.95 -6.50 13.73
CA LEU A 5 1.54 -6.91 12.46
C LEU A 5 3.02 -7.27 12.57
N GLN A 6 3.79 -6.57 13.42
CA GLN A 6 5.21 -6.89 13.64
C GLN A 6 5.46 -8.27 14.24
N GLU A 7 4.52 -8.84 15.00
CA GLU A 7 4.63 -10.20 15.55
C GLU A 7 4.54 -11.27 14.45
N TYR A 8 3.93 -10.92 13.32
CA TYR A 8 3.83 -11.75 12.11
C TYR A 8 4.90 -11.40 11.07
N GLN A 9 5.92 -10.60 11.42
CA GLN A 9 6.97 -10.12 10.51
C GLN A 9 6.40 -9.33 9.32
N MET A 10 5.26 -8.69 9.52
CA MET A 10 4.65 -7.78 8.55
C MET A 10 5.08 -6.35 8.85
N MET A 11 5.27 -5.57 7.79
CA MET A 11 5.64 -4.16 7.89
C MET A 11 4.41 -3.26 7.92
N THR A 12 4.54 -2.10 8.55
CA THR A 12 3.50 -1.07 8.57
C THR A 12 4.06 0.24 8.04
N VAL A 13 3.43 0.81 7.02
CA VAL A 13 3.70 2.17 6.59
C VAL A 13 2.89 3.10 7.49
N ILE A 14 3.58 3.91 8.29
CA ILE A 14 2.94 4.89 9.17
C ILE A 14 2.58 6.12 8.33
N THR A 15 1.35 6.61 8.48
CA THR A 15 0.81 7.66 7.61
C THR A 15 1.64 8.95 7.69
N LYS A 16 1.75 9.67 6.59
CA LYS A 16 2.50 10.94 6.50
C LYS A 16 1.93 12.08 7.35
N THR A 17 0.72 11.92 7.87
CA THR A 17 0.10 12.85 8.80
C THR A 17 0.45 12.60 10.27
N THR A 18 1.21 11.54 10.56
CA THR A 18 1.62 11.19 11.92
C THR A 18 2.76 12.09 12.36
N THR A 19 2.57 12.82 13.47
CA THR A 19 3.58 13.75 13.98
C THR A 19 4.75 13.03 14.65
N PRO A 20 5.92 13.70 14.80
CA PRO A 20 7.06 13.14 15.54
C PRO A 20 6.73 12.71 16.98
N GLU A 21 5.85 13.46 17.67
CA GLU A 21 5.39 13.11 19.03
C GLU A 21 4.58 11.84 19.06
N GLN A 22 3.71 11.64 18.06
CA GLN A 22 2.93 10.41 17.91
C GLN A 22 3.85 9.22 17.59
N TRP A 23 4.90 9.42 16.77
CA TRP A 23 5.93 8.44 16.55
C TRP A 23 6.64 8.03 17.84
N LYS A 24 7.06 9.01 18.64
CA LYS A 24 7.68 8.79 19.95
C LYS A 24 6.78 7.97 20.88
N ALA A 25 5.50 8.30 20.91
CA ALA A 25 4.51 7.55 21.69
C ALA A 25 4.34 6.12 21.17
N ALA A 26 4.30 5.91 19.86
CA ALA A 26 4.19 4.58 19.24
C ALA A 26 5.40 3.70 19.58
N VAL A 27 6.63 4.22 19.42
CA VAL A 27 7.86 3.52 19.77
C VAL A 27 7.91 3.22 21.27
N GLY A 28 7.58 4.19 22.12
CA GLY A 28 7.49 4.01 23.58
C GLY A 28 6.45 2.95 23.99
N SER A 29 5.43 2.72 23.17
CA SER A 29 4.44 1.65 23.39
C SER A 29 4.87 0.26 22.88
N GLY A 30 6.06 0.12 22.26
CA GLY A 30 6.63 -1.15 21.80
C GLY A 30 6.55 -1.40 20.29
N VAL A 31 6.32 -0.37 19.46
CA VAL A 31 6.48 -0.49 17.99
C VAL A 31 7.97 -0.59 17.66
N ARG A 32 8.34 -1.60 16.89
CA ARG A 32 9.73 -1.85 16.47
C ARG A 32 10.09 -1.05 15.23
N LEU A 33 11.18 -0.30 15.29
CA LEU A 33 11.63 0.56 14.19
C LEU A 33 11.91 -0.19 12.88
N GLN A 34 12.33 -1.46 12.98
CA GLN A 34 12.61 -2.32 11.83
C GLN A 34 11.32 -2.81 11.12
N SER A 35 10.16 -2.69 11.77
CA SER A 35 8.87 -3.16 11.25
C SER A 35 8.01 -2.03 10.71
N VAL A 36 8.55 -0.82 10.62
CA VAL A 36 7.80 0.35 10.17
C VAL A 36 8.54 1.12 9.08
N SER A 37 7.77 1.80 8.24
CA SER A 37 8.26 2.78 7.27
C SER A 37 7.69 4.15 7.60
N VAL A 38 8.53 5.18 7.53
CA VAL A 38 8.06 6.56 7.56
C VAL A 38 7.54 6.94 6.17
N CYS A 39 6.48 7.73 6.12
CA CYS A 39 5.83 8.10 4.86
C CYS A 39 5.89 9.61 4.62
N THR A 40 6.11 10.00 3.36
CA THR A 40 5.99 11.38 2.88
C THR A 40 5.26 11.42 1.53
N GLY A 41 4.73 12.58 1.16
CA GLY A 41 4.31 12.89 -0.21
C GLY A 41 5.44 13.59 -0.97
N THR A 42 5.08 14.22 -2.07
CA THR A 42 5.98 15.03 -2.91
C THR A 42 5.72 16.53 -2.77
N ASN A 43 5.05 16.95 -1.70
CA ASN A 43 4.66 18.35 -1.53
C ASN A 43 5.87 19.30 -1.47
N LYS A 44 7.04 18.84 -0.99
CA LYS A 44 8.28 19.62 -1.02
C LYS A 44 8.64 20.13 -2.42
N VAL A 45 8.26 19.41 -3.46
CA VAL A 45 8.50 19.82 -4.86
C VAL A 45 7.72 21.09 -5.22
N PHE A 46 6.59 21.33 -4.54
CA PHE A 46 5.67 22.44 -4.80
C PHE A 46 5.63 23.44 -3.64
N ASP A 47 6.14 23.06 -2.46
CA ASP A 47 6.09 23.83 -1.22
C ASP A 47 7.26 23.40 -0.32
N ASP A 48 8.26 24.26 -0.18
CA ASP A 48 9.46 24.00 0.64
C ASP A 48 9.11 23.82 2.13
N ASP A 49 7.94 24.31 2.55
CA ASP A 49 7.43 24.20 3.91
C ASP A 49 6.49 23.00 4.12
N ALA A 50 6.50 22.03 3.23
CA ALA A 50 5.65 20.85 3.31
C ALA A 50 5.79 20.11 4.65
N GLU A 51 4.70 20.02 5.39
CA GLU A 51 4.66 19.46 6.73
C GLU A 51 5.01 17.97 6.76
N ASP A 52 4.52 17.18 5.79
CA ASP A 52 4.76 15.75 5.70
C ASP A 52 6.25 15.41 5.46
N TYR A 53 6.95 16.22 4.68
CA TYR A 53 8.40 16.09 4.47
C TYR A 53 9.19 16.44 5.73
N ARG A 54 8.87 17.55 6.39
CA ARG A 54 9.52 17.95 7.65
C ARG A 54 9.30 16.90 8.74
N ASN A 55 8.08 16.36 8.87
CA ASN A 55 7.78 15.30 9.82
C ASN A 55 8.64 14.06 9.55
N MET A 56 8.79 13.66 8.28
CA MET A 56 9.68 12.55 7.91
C MET A 56 11.13 12.82 8.34
N GLN A 57 11.67 14.00 8.06
CA GLN A 57 13.04 14.36 8.45
C GLN A 57 13.22 14.29 9.96
N GLN A 58 12.33 14.90 10.75
CA GLN A 58 12.38 14.88 12.22
C GLN A 58 12.27 13.45 12.79
N VAL A 59 11.41 12.62 12.19
CA VAL A 59 11.29 11.21 12.60
C VAL A 59 12.59 10.45 12.33
N LEU A 60 13.24 10.66 11.19
CA LEU A 60 14.50 9.99 10.84
C LEU A 60 15.69 10.50 11.68
N GLU A 61 15.68 11.76 12.10
CA GLU A 61 16.63 12.30 13.08
C GLU A 61 16.44 11.68 14.46
N MET A 62 15.19 11.58 14.93
CA MET A 62 14.89 10.94 16.23
C MET A 62 15.11 9.44 16.24
N PHE A 63 14.85 8.77 15.15
CA PHE A 63 14.87 7.32 15.00
C PHE A 63 15.68 6.88 13.77
N PRO A 64 17.01 7.03 13.81
CA PRO A 64 17.88 6.68 12.67
C PRO A 64 17.82 5.21 12.28
N ASP A 65 17.32 4.35 13.17
CA ASP A 65 17.13 2.92 12.93
C ASP A 65 15.89 2.56 12.09
N VAL A 66 15.01 3.51 11.78
CA VAL A 66 13.98 3.33 10.75
C VAL A 66 14.67 3.10 9.42
N LYS A 67 14.42 1.94 8.78
CA LYS A 67 15.16 1.50 7.59
C LYS A 67 14.49 1.89 6.27
N MET A 68 13.21 2.23 6.29
CA MET A 68 12.40 2.39 5.09
C MET A 68 11.70 3.75 5.05
N ILE A 69 11.77 4.39 3.88
CA ILE A 69 11.04 5.62 3.53
C ILE A 69 10.03 5.25 2.44
N THR A 70 8.78 5.64 2.62
CA THR A 70 7.74 5.47 1.59
C THR A 70 7.32 6.83 1.05
N VAL A 71 7.58 7.07 -0.23
CA VAL A 71 7.07 8.22 -0.98
C VAL A 71 5.74 7.82 -1.60
N ASP A 72 4.63 8.31 -1.01
CA ASP A 72 3.28 7.88 -1.32
C ASP A 72 2.43 8.99 -1.93
N VAL A 73 2.14 8.85 -3.22
CA VAL A 73 1.23 9.70 -3.98
C VAL A 73 0.23 8.85 -4.78
N ALA A 74 -0.97 9.39 -4.99
CA ALA A 74 -2.01 8.66 -5.72
C ALA A 74 -1.64 8.36 -7.18
N ASN A 75 -0.78 9.19 -7.78
CA ASN A 75 -0.30 9.07 -9.15
C ASN A 75 1.08 9.72 -9.25
N ALA A 76 2.10 8.93 -9.56
CA ALA A 76 3.49 9.35 -9.59
C ALA A 76 3.98 9.82 -10.98
N TYR A 77 3.09 9.99 -11.97
CA TYR A 77 3.43 10.46 -13.33
C TYR A 77 3.55 11.98 -13.43
N HIS A 78 3.83 12.67 -12.35
CA HIS A 78 4.08 14.11 -12.40
C HIS A 78 5.57 14.41 -12.63
N GLN A 79 5.80 15.54 -13.29
CA GLN A 79 7.09 15.93 -13.88
C GLN A 79 8.29 15.90 -12.92
N ASN A 80 8.09 16.10 -11.62
CA ASN A 80 9.18 16.22 -10.65
C ASN A 80 9.37 14.97 -9.77
N MET A 81 8.62 13.87 -10.01
CA MET A 81 8.70 12.68 -9.17
C MET A 81 10.10 12.05 -9.18
N VAL A 82 10.67 11.91 -10.36
CA VAL A 82 12.01 11.32 -10.55
C VAL A 82 13.07 12.13 -9.82
N GLY A 83 13.06 13.46 -10.00
CA GLY A 83 14.00 14.36 -9.30
C GLY A 83 13.84 14.30 -7.78
N PHE A 84 12.61 14.14 -7.29
CA PHE A 84 12.36 13.98 -5.86
C PHE A 84 12.92 12.66 -5.31
N ILE A 85 12.78 11.56 -6.05
CA ILE A 85 13.35 10.26 -5.64
C ILE A 85 14.88 10.32 -5.62
N ASN A 86 15.51 10.94 -6.62
CA ASN A 86 16.95 11.18 -6.62
C ASN A 86 17.39 11.96 -5.37
N GLN A 87 16.70 13.04 -5.04
CA GLN A 87 16.99 13.83 -3.86
C GLN A 87 16.89 13.00 -2.56
N ILE A 88 15.81 12.21 -2.40
CA ILE A 88 15.66 11.32 -1.23
C ILE A 88 16.80 10.30 -1.18
N ARG A 89 17.23 9.75 -2.31
CA ARG A 89 18.36 8.81 -2.38
C ARG A 89 19.66 9.46 -1.96
N GLU A 90 19.93 10.69 -2.40
CA GLU A 90 21.13 11.45 -2.02
C GLU A 90 21.13 11.78 -0.52
N GLU A 91 19.99 12.22 0.04
CA GLU A 91 19.86 12.54 1.45
C GLU A 91 19.90 11.30 2.36
N TYR A 92 19.40 10.15 1.88
CA TYR A 92 19.26 8.92 2.66
C TYR A 92 19.83 7.70 1.91
N PRO A 93 21.13 7.63 1.64
CA PRO A 93 21.73 6.63 0.76
C PRO A 93 21.60 5.18 1.25
N THR A 94 21.40 4.98 2.54
CA THR A 94 21.32 3.64 3.17
C THR A 94 19.90 3.17 3.48
N LYS A 95 18.90 4.01 3.24
CA LYS A 95 17.50 3.65 3.49
C LYS A 95 16.90 2.93 2.28
N VAL A 96 15.96 2.03 2.55
CA VAL A 96 15.12 1.45 1.50
C VAL A 96 14.07 2.48 1.10
N ILE A 97 14.02 2.82 -0.17
CA ILE A 97 13.06 3.79 -0.72
C ILE A 97 11.97 3.06 -1.48
N VAL A 98 10.74 3.20 -0.99
CA VAL A 98 9.52 2.75 -1.67
C VAL A 98 8.87 3.95 -2.33
N ALA A 99 8.59 3.89 -3.63
CA ALA A 99 8.04 5.02 -4.38
C ALA A 99 6.81 4.62 -5.20
N GLY A 100 5.80 5.45 -5.26
CA GLY A 100 4.62 5.19 -6.10
C GLY A 100 3.46 6.15 -5.86
N ASN A 101 2.34 5.94 -6.58
CA ASN A 101 2.00 4.75 -7.38
C ASN A 101 2.14 4.97 -8.87
N VAL A 102 2.55 3.90 -9.53
CA VAL A 102 2.60 3.80 -11.00
C VAL A 102 1.91 2.52 -11.47
N VAL A 103 1.73 2.35 -12.78
CA VAL A 103 1.09 1.16 -13.38
C VAL A 103 1.72 0.74 -14.72
N THR A 104 2.85 1.36 -15.11
CA THR A 104 3.52 1.05 -16.38
C THR A 104 4.96 0.59 -16.17
N PRO A 105 5.48 -0.30 -17.04
CA PRO A 105 6.87 -0.77 -17.03
C PRO A 105 7.86 0.39 -17.05
N GLU A 106 7.68 1.32 -17.97
CA GLU A 106 8.63 2.42 -18.22
C GLU A 106 8.81 3.29 -16.95
N MET A 107 7.71 3.66 -16.28
CA MET A 107 7.82 4.48 -15.08
C MET A 107 8.33 3.66 -13.89
N THR A 108 8.12 2.35 -13.89
CA THR A 108 8.70 1.44 -12.89
C THR A 108 10.23 1.42 -13.01
N GLU A 109 10.76 1.21 -14.22
CA GLU A 109 12.20 1.27 -14.50
C GLU A 109 12.77 2.65 -14.16
N GLU A 110 12.11 3.71 -14.60
CA GLU A 110 12.53 5.08 -14.36
C GLU A 110 12.72 5.40 -12.87
N LEU A 111 11.77 5.00 -12.01
CA LEU A 111 11.87 5.22 -10.57
C LEU A 111 12.98 4.39 -9.93
N ILE A 112 13.21 3.15 -10.38
CA ILE A 112 14.26 2.27 -9.86
C ILE A 112 15.64 2.82 -10.23
N ILE A 113 15.86 3.13 -11.49
CA ILE A 113 17.15 3.68 -11.99
C ILE A 113 17.50 4.98 -11.25
N ASN A 114 16.49 5.75 -10.88
CA ASN A 114 16.65 7.03 -10.18
C ASN A 114 16.61 6.91 -8.64
N GLY A 115 16.73 5.71 -8.08
CA GLY A 115 17.01 5.52 -6.66
C GLY A 115 15.94 4.87 -5.81
N ALA A 116 14.78 4.48 -6.37
CA ALA A 116 13.84 3.66 -5.63
C ALA A 116 14.31 2.19 -5.57
N ASP A 117 14.20 1.55 -4.42
CA ASP A 117 14.46 0.10 -4.27
C ASP A 117 13.20 -0.71 -4.58
N VAL A 118 12.04 -0.13 -4.27
CA VAL A 118 10.74 -0.78 -4.45
C VAL A 118 9.77 0.21 -5.09
N VAL A 119 9.10 -0.20 -6.16
CA VAL A 119 8.07 0.63 -6.79
C VAL A 119 6.67 0.10 -6.46
N LYS A 120 5.81 1.00 -5.98
CA LYS A 120 4.45 0.68 -5.56
C LYS A 120 3.50 0.78 -6.75
N ILE A 121 2.86 -0.37 -7.10
CA ILE A 121 2.07 -0.56 -8.31
C ILE A 121 0.59 -0.57 -7.98
N GLY A 122 -0.16 0.35 -8.60
CA GLY A 122 -1.62 0.40 -8.49
C GLY A 122 -2.19 1.80 -8.55
N ILE A 123 -3.03 2.07 -9.54
CA ILE A 123 -3.85 3.28 -9.64
C ILE A 123 -5.31 2.85 -9.79
N GLY A 124 -6.11 3.17 -8.78
CA GLY A 124 -7.53 2.90 -8.75
C GLY A 124 -8.00 1.48 -8.39
N PRO A 125 -7.16 0.51 -7.94
CA PRO A 125 -7.65 -0.82 -7.62
C PRO A 125 -8.27 -0.94 -6.23
N GLY A 126 -8.09 0.03 -5.34
CA GLY A 126 -8.57 -0.02 -3.96
C GLY A 126 -10.09 -0.11 -3.86
N SER A 127 -10.60 -0.85 -2.85
CA SER A 127 -12.04 -1.10 -2.66
C SER A 127 -12.88 0.15 -2.39
N VAL A 128 -12.26 1.22 -1.90
CA VAL A 128 -12.90 2.53 -1.69
C VAL A 128 -12.40 3.61 -2.66
N CYS A 129 -11.58 3.22 -3.65
CA CYS A 129 -11.07 4.12 -4.67
C CYS A 129 -12.06 4.23 -5.83
N THR A 130 -12.33 5.46 -6.29
CA THR A 130 -13.19 5.75 -7.44
C THR A 130 -12.44 6.42 -8.59
N THR A 131 -11.10 6.46 -8.54
CA THR A 131 -10.25 7.12 -9.56
C THR A 131 -10.59 6.64 -10.96
N ARG A 132 -10.70 5.32 -11.18
CA ARG A 132 -11.00 4.76 -12.51
C ARG A 132 -12.37 5.20 -13.03
N THR A 133 -13.35 5.31 -12.15
CA THR A 133 -14.71 5.76 -12.51
C THR A 133 -14.75 7.27 -12.77
N MET A 134 -14.02 8.04 -11.97
CA MET A 134 -14.06 9.51 -12.02
C MET A 134 -13.16 10.10 -13.11
N THR A 135 -12.04 9.43 -13.40
CA THR A 135 -11.01 9.97 -14.31
C THR A 135 -10.76 9.12 -15.54
N GLY A 136 -11.22 7.87 -15.56
CA GLY A 136 -10.86 6.88 -16.59
C GLY A 136 -9.43 6.37 -16.50
N VAL A 137 -8.63 6.85 -15.52
CA VAL A 137 -7.21 6.49 -15.37
C VAL A 137 -7.06 5.22 -14.53
N GLY A 138 -6.21 4.30 -14.99
CA GLY A 138 -5.88 3.06 -14.27
C GLY A 138 -5.67 1.88 -15.22
N VAL A 139 -5.03 0.83 -14.69
CA VAL A 139 -4.77 -0.43 -15.39
C VAL A 139 -5.31 -1.57 -14.52
N PRO A 140 -5.87 -2.66 -15.09
CA PRO A 140 -6.23 -3.84 -14.30
C PRO A 140 -5.05 -4.31 -13.45
N GLN A 141 -5.27 -4.46 -12.14
CA GLN A 141 -4.18 -4.57 -11.17
C GLN A 141 -3.25 -5.76 -11.44
N PHE A 142 -3.80 -6.91 -11.82
CA PHE A 142 -2.97 -8.08 -12.07
C PHE A 142 -2.10 -7.93 -13.32
N SER A 143 -2.61 -7.29 -14.38
CA SER A 143 -1.82 -6.96 -15.58
C SER A 143 -0.68 -6.00 -15.24
N ALA A 144 -0.99 -4.94 -14.47
CA ALA A 144 0.04 -4.00 -14.02
C ALA A 144 1.13 -4.68 -13.18
N ILE A 145 0.78 -5.65 -12.32
CA ILE A 145 1.74 -6.41 -11.54
C ILE A 145 2.66 -7.22 -12.45
N LEU A 146 2.11 -7.96 -13.42
CA LEU A 146 2.90 -8.78 -14.34
C LEU A 146 3.91 -7.92 -15.13
N ASP A 147 3.42 -6.87 -15.77
CA ASP A 147 4.24 -6.02 -16.64
C ASP A 147 5.31 -5.26 -15.85
N CYS A 148 4.95 -4.68 -14.70
CA CYS A 148 5.88 -3.94 -13.86
C CYS A 148 6.87 -4.84 -13.10
N ALA A 149 6.50 -6.09 -12.77
CA ALA A 149 7.43 -7.04 -12.16
C ALA A 149 8.54 -7.43 -13.12
N ASP A 150 8.20 -7.66 -14.40
CA ASP A 150 9.18 -7.98 -15.44
C ASP A 150 10.16 -6.81 -15.64
N ALA A 151 9.64 -5.60 -15.76
CA ALA A 151 10.44 -4.38 -15.88
C ALA A 151 11.38 -4.18 -14.67
N ALA A 152 10.86 -4.27 -13.44
CA ALA A 152 11.65 -4.11 -12.23
C ALA A 152 12.79 -5.15 -12.13
N ASN A 153 12.50 -6.41 -12.49
CA ASN A 153 13.51 -7.46 -12.49
C ASN A 153 14.64 -7.19 -13.51
N GLY A 154 14.33 -6.53 -14.62
CA GLY A 154 15.31 -6.14 -15.65
C GLY A 154 16.34 -5.11 -15.17
N VAL A 155 16.02 -4.35 -14.14
CA VAL A 155 16.88 -3.30 -13.56
C VAL A 155 17.24 -3.57 -12.08
N ASP A 156 17.15 -4.83 -11.64
CA ASP A 156 17.48 -5.31 -10.27
C ASP A 156 16.68 -4.59 -9.17
N GLY A 157 15.45 -4.23 -9.47
CA GLY A 157 14.54 -3.57 -8.55
C GLY A 157 13.40 -4.48 -8.08
N HIS A 158 12.52 -3.93 -7.27
CA HIS A 158 11.42 -4.67 -6.67
C HIS A 158 10.09 -3.93 -6.89
N ILE A 159 8.98 -4.68 -6.84
CA ILE A 159 7.65 -4.06 -6.83
C ILE A 159 6.83 -4.46 -5.60
N MET A 160 5.96 -3.54 -5.19
CA MET A 160 4.92 -3.74 -4.19
C MET A 160 3.56 -3.59 -4.85
N ALA A 161 2.75 -4.64 -4.88
CA ALA A 161 1.37 -4.56 -5.35
C ALA A 161 0.51 -3.82 -4.32
N ASP A 162 -0.12 -2.72 -4.71
CA ASP A 162 -0.92 -1.87 -3.83
C ASP A 162 -2.37 -1.76 -4.29
N GLY A 163 -3.26 -2.28 -3.46
CA GLY A 163 -4.70 -2.27 -3.67
C GLY A 163 -5.25 -3.46 -4.48
N GLY A 164 -6.58 -3.62 -4.42
CA GLY A 164 -7.29 -4.66 -5.14
C GLY A 164 -7.41 -6.00 -4.41
N CYS A 165 -6.73 -6.20 -3.29
CA CYS A 165 -6.83 -7.42 -2.50
C CYS A 165 -8.04 -7.33 -1.53
N VAL A 166 -8.94 -8.31 -1.67
CA VAL A 166 -10.13 -8.48 -0.83
C VAL A 166 -10.07 -9.82 -0.09
N TYR A 167 -9.47 -10.81 -0.69
CA TYR A 167 -9.31 -12.16 -0.16
C TYR A 167 -7.83 -12.58 -0.11
N PRO A 168 -7.45 -13.54 0.76
CA PRO A 168 -6.08 -14.08 0.79
C PRO A 168 -5.58 -14.57 -0.58
N GLY A 169 -6.49 -15.12 -1.41
CA GLY A 169 -6.16 -15.55 -2.76
C GLY A 169 -5.71 -14.43 -3.70
N ASP A 170 -6.16 -13.20 -3.48
CA ASP A 170 -5.73 -12.04 -4.27
C ASP A 170 -4.26 -11.69 -3.94
N ILE A 171 -3.88 -11.81 -2.67
CA ILE A 171 -2.50 -11.64 -2.20
C ILE A 171 -1.60 -12.74 -2.82
N ALA A 172 -2.07 -13.99 -2.80
CA ALA A 172 -1.34 -15.10 -3.43
C ALA A 172 -1.15 -14.88 -4.94
N LYS A 173 -2.17 -14.37 -5.64
CA LYS A 173 -2.07 -14.00 -7.07
C LYS A 173 -1.05 -12.90 -7.29
N ALA A 174 -1.04 -11.87 -6.44
CA ALA A 174 -0.07 -10.79 -6.56
C ALA A 174 1.38 -11.30 -6.43
N PHE A 175 1.67 -12.16 -5.45
CA PHE A 175 2.97 -12.83 -5.34
C PHE A 175 3.27 -13.73 -6.54
N GLY A 176 2.29 -14.51 -7.00
CA GLY A 176 2.43 -15.35 -8.19
C GLY A 176 2.67 -14.54 -9.47
N GLY A 177 2.15 -13.32 -9.54
CA GLY A 177 2.37 -12.37 -10.63
C GLY A 177 3.72 -11.65 -10.59
N GLY A 178 4.53 -11.87 -9.54
CA GLY A 178 5.88 -11.32 -9.45
C GLY A 178 6.03 -10.17 -8.43
N ALA A 179 4.98 -9.82 -7.69
CA ALA A 179 5.13 -8.84 -6.62
C ALA A 179 6.06 -9.38 -5.52
N HIS A 180 6.97 -8.55 -5.04
CA HIS A 180 7.86 -8.86 -3.92
C HIS A 180 7.20 -8.56 -2.58
N MET A 181 6.30 -7.59 -2.56
CA MET A 181 5.50 -7.17 -1.41
C MET A 181 4.06 -6.91 -1.85
N VAL A 182 3.12 -6.99 -0.91
CA VAL A 182 1.72 -6.65 -1.14
C VAL A 182 1.26 -5.70 -0.06
N MET A 183 0.80 -4.51 -0.45
CA MET A 183 0.20 -3.54 0.46
C MET A 183 -1.30 -3.77 0.56
N ILE A 184 -1.78 -3.93 1.78
CA ILE A 184 -3.19 -4.14 2.09
C ILE A 184 -3.70 -3.04 3.02
N GLY A 185 -4.90 -2.57 2.77
CA GLY A 185 -5.59 -1.57 3.60
C GLY A 185 -6.98 -2.05 4.00
N GLY A 186 -7.87 -2.21 3.02
CA GLY A 186 -9.27 -2.58 3.26
C GLY A 186 -9.48 -3.89 4.00
N MET A 187 -8.59 -4.87 3.83
CA MET A 187 -8.65 -6.13 4.58
C MET A 187 -8.41 -5.94 6.08
N LEU A 188 -7.69 -4.88 6.47
CA LEU A 188 -7.38 -4.55 7.87
C LEU A 188 -8.33 -3.49 8.45
N ALA A 189 -9.31 -3.01 7.69
CA ALA A 189 -10.33 -2.10 8.19
C ALA A 189 -11.37 -2.83 9.05
N GLY A 190 -11.93 -2.12 10.03
CA GLY A 190 -12.99 -2.66 10.91
C GLY A 190 -12.48 -3.46 12.10
N HIS A 191 -11.17 -3.48 12.34
CA HIS A 191 -10.58 -4.15 13.49
C HIS A 191 -10.29 -3.19 14.65
N ASP A 192 -10.13 -3.71 15.85
CA ASP A 192 -9.80 -2.95 17.07
C ASP A 192 -8.59 -2.04 16.85
N GLU A 193 -7.58 -2.55 16.16
CA GLU A 193 -6.32 -1.86 15.93
C GLU A 193 -6.37 -0.81 14.82
N SER A 194 -7.50 -0.67 14.11
CA SER A 194 -7.69 0.38 13.10
C SER A 194 -8.21 1.70 13.67
N GLU A 195 -8.47 1.77 15.00
CA GLU A 195 -8.88 2.97 15.73
C GLU A 195 -10.14 3.65 15.15
N GLN A 196 -11.00 2.88 14.51
CA GLN A 196 -12.26 3.34 13.95
C GLN A 196 -13.36 3.31 15.01
N GLN A 197 -14.23 4.32 15.00
CA GLN A 197 -15.38 4.32 15.90
C GLN A 197 -16.40 3.26 15.45
N VAL A 198 -16.77 2.37 16.37
CA VAL A 198 -17.83 1.38 16.14
C VAL A 198 -19.18 1.98 16.50
N VAL A 199 -20.11 2.00 15.56
CA VAL A 199 -21.50 2.43 15.75
C VAL A 199 -22.41 1.33 15.22
N ASP A 200 -23.30 0.82 16.04
CA ASP A 200 -24.24 -0.26 15.70
C ASP A 200 -23.55 -1.49 15.05
N GLY A 201 -22.40 -1.88 15.60
CA GLY A 201 -21.61 -3.01 15.08
C GLY A 201 -20.95 -2.79 13.73
N LYS A 202 -20.85 -1.54 13.27
CA LYS A 202 -20.25 -1.13 11.99
C LYS A 202 -19.21 -0.03 12.20
N VAL A 203 -18.31 0.09 11.23
CA VAL A 203 -17.30 1.14 11.15
C VAL A 203 -17.36 1.84 9.82
N GLU A 204 -17.00 3.13 9.78
CA GLU A 204 -16.83 3.87 8.54
C GLU A 204 -15.44 3.58 7.94
N PHE A 205 -15.41 3.25 6.66
CA PHE A 205 -14.19 3.09 5.89
C PHE A 205 -14.26 3.95 4.62
N TYR A 206 -13.23 4.75 4.38
CA TYR A 206 -13.22 5.73 3.29
C TYR A 206 -11.87 5.78 2.58
N GLY A 207 -11.90 6.16 1.30
CA GLY A 207 -10.68 6.38 0.50
C GLY A 207 -9.95 7.65 0.94
N MET A 208 -8.62 7.61 0.92
CA MET A 208 -7.77 8.76 1.31
C MET A 208 -7.94 10.00 0.42
N SER A 209 -8.45 9.83 -0.81
CA SER A 209 -8.79 10.92 -1.71
C SER A 209 -10.28 11.33 -1.67
N SER A 210 -11.02 10.90 -0.63
CA SER A 210 -12.43 11.25 -0.42
C SER A 210 -12.60 12.59 0.28
N ASP A 211 -13.78 13.19 0.13
CA ASP A 211 -14.17 14.40 0.87
C ASP A 211 -14.09 14.16 2.39
N ARG A 212 -14.47 12.96 2.86
CA ARG A 212 -14.37 12.59 4.28
C ARG A 212 -12.94 12.59 4.81
N ALA A 213 -11.98 12.12 4.01
CA ALA A 213 -10.56 12.17 4.37
C ALA A 213 -10.05 13.63 4.42
N ARG A 214 -10.46 14.47 3.46
CA ARG A 214 -10.10 15.89 3.43
C ARG A 214 -10.63 16.64 4.66
N GLU A 215 -11.89 16.42 5.04
CA GLU A 215 -12.48 16.99 6.25
C GLU A 215 -11.71 16.60 7.51
N LYS A 216 -11.41 15.32 7.67
CA LYS A 216 -10.70 14.79 8.85
C LYS A 216 -9.26 15.31 8.96
N HIS A 217 -8.60 15.54 7.83
CA HIS A 217 -7.21 16.01 7.79
C HIS A 217 -7.08 17.52 7.52
N GLY A 218 -8.16 18.28 7.66
CA GLY A 218 -8.16 19.74 7.58
C GLY A 218 -7.83 20.34 6.20
N LYS A 219 -7.86 19.50 5.13
CA LYS A 219 -7.59 19.98 3.76
C LYS A 219 -8.83 20.62 3.17
N ARG A 220 -8.73 21.89 2.73
CA ARG A 220 -9.82 22.59 2.05
C ARG A 220 -10.19 21.90 0.71
N LYS A 221 -11.47 21.92 0.36
CA LYS A 221 -11.96 21.60 -0.98
C LYS A 221 -11.42 22.68 -1.94
N ASP A 222 -10.48 22.32 -2.80
CA ASP A 222 -9.88 23.25 -3.76
C ASP A 222 -10.77 23.50 -5.01
N GLY A 223 -11.88 22.78 -5.13
CA GLY A 223 -12.81 22.87 -6.25
C GLY A 223 -12.26 22.36 -7.59
N TYR A 224 -10.96 22.11 -7.69
CA TYR A 224 -10.28 21.67 -8.91
C TYR A 224 -10.27 20.14 -9.04
N ARG A 225 -10.04 19.42 -7.93
CA ARG A 225 -9.95 17.95 -7.94
C ARG A 225 -11.28 17.30 -7.61
N GLY A 226 -11.66 16.30 -8.40
CA GLY A 226 -12.81 15.44 -8.12
C GLY A 226 -12.64 14.64 -6.83
N ASN A 227 -13.77 14.13 -6.31
CA ASN A 227 -13.77 13.17 -5.23
C ASN A 227 -13.46 11.77 -5.80
N GLU A 228 -12.29 11.25 -5.51
CA GLU A 228 -11.80 9.94 -5.99
C GLU A 228 -11.87 8.83 -4.93
N GLY A 229 -12.60 9.04 -3.85
CA GLY A 229 -12.82 8.05 -2.81
C GLY A 229 -14.28 8.01 -2.36
N ARG A 230 -14.75 6.81 -2.05
CA ARG A 230 -16.09 6.61 -1.46
C ARG A 230 -16.00 6.31 0.02
N LEU A 231 -17.08 6.61 0.73
CA LEU A 231 -17.33 6.18 2.09
C LEU A 231 -18.20 4.93 2.05
N ILE A 232 -17.80 3.89 2.76
CA ILE A 232 -18.60 2.67 2.95
C ILE A 232 -18.69 2.31 4.42
N SER A 233 -19.71 1.54 4.78
CA SER A 233 -19.86 0.96 6.10
C SER A 233 -19.45 -0.50 6.05
N LEU A 234 -18.56 -0.89 6.97
CA LEU A 234 -18.07 -2.26 7.12
C LEU A 234 -18.53 -2.83 8.47
N PRO A 235 -18.75 -4.14 8.58
CA PRO A 235 -18.96 -4.76 9.87
C PRO A 235 -17.70 -4.64 10.73
N TYR A 236 -17.89 -4.44 12.02
CA TYR A 236 -16.82 -4.57 13.00
C TYR A 236 -16.34 -6.03 13.07
N ARG A 237 -15.02 -6.25 13.13
CA ARG A 237 -14.39 -7.57 12.96
C ARG A 237 -13.61 -8.06 14.19
N GLY A 238 -13.57 -7.27 15.27
CA GLY A 238 -12.76 -7.61 16.44
C GLY A 238 -11.25 -7.51 16.20
N PRO A 239 -10.44 -8.32 16.91
CA PRO A 239 -8.98 -8.27 16.79
C PRO A 239 -8.49 -8.61 15.38
N VAL A 240 -7.48 -7.87 14.89
CA VAL A 240 -6.89 -8.07 13.55
C VAL A 240 -6.16 -9.40 13.40
N GLN A 241 -5.77 -10.02 14.50
CA GLN A 241 -5.02 -11.28 14.52
C GLN A 241 -5.68 -12.36 13.66
N ASN A 242 -7.00 -12.57 13.80
CA ASN A 242 -7.71 -13.60 13.04
C ASN A 242 -7.61 -13.37 11.53
N THR A 243 -7.78 -12.13 11.08
CA THR A 243 -7.64 -11.78 9.67
C THR A 243 -6.21 -11.98 9.17
N VAL A 244 -5.19 -11.66 9.98
CA VAL A 244 -3.78 -11.90 9.62
C VAL A 244 -3.50 -13.40 9.51
N GLU A 245 -3.99 -14.20 10.44
CA GLU A 245 -3.84 -15.67 10.40
C GLU A 245 -4.50 -16.29 9.17
N ASP A 246 -5.70 -15.82 8.81
CA ASP A 246 -6.42 -16.25 7.59
C ASP A 246 -5.63 -15.87 6.32
N ILE A 247 -5.10 -14.64 6.25
CA ILE A 247 -4.26 -14.20 5.13
C ILE A 247 -3.03 -15.11 4.99
N LEU A 248 -2.29 -15.31 6.07
CA LEU A 248 -1.08 -16.14 6.06
C LEU A 248 -1.41 -17.60 5.76
N GLY A 249 -2.51 -18.11 6.29
CA GLY A 249 -3.02 -19.45 5.99
C GLY A 249 -3.33 -19.64 4.52
N GLY A 250 -4.07 -18.71 3.92
CA GLY A 250 -4.42 -18.74 2.49
C GLY A 250 -3.19 -18.68 1.58
N VAL A 251 -2.22 -17.79 1.87
CA VAL A 251 -0.98 -17.69 1.10
C VAL A 251 -0.13 -18.97 1.22
N ARG A 252 -0.01 -19.56 2.43
CA ARG A 252 0.70 -20.84 2.64
C ARG A 252 0.04 -21.98 1.85
N SER A 253 -1.29 -22.05 1.87
CA SER A 253 -2.04 -23.03 1.09
C SER A 253 -1.79 -22.88 -0.41
N ALA A 254 -1.79 -21.63 -0.92
CA ALA A 254 -1.46 -21.37 -2.32
C ALA A 254 -0.05 -21.84 -2.68
N CYS A 255 0.94 -21.54 -1.84
CA CYS A 255 2.32 -22.04 -2.02
C CYS A 255 2.33 -23.58 -2.11
N THR A 256 1.60 -24.26 -1.25
CA THR A 256 1.51 -25.73 -1.25
C THR A 256 0.91 -26.25 -2.55
N TYR A 257 -0.19 -25.66 -3.02
CA TYR A 257 -0.87 -26.12 -4.24
C TYR A 257 -0.04 -25.94 -5.51
N ILE A 258 0.76 -24.87 -5.60
CA ILE A 258 1.62 -24.62 -6.76
C ILE A 258 3.03 -25.22 -6.60
N GLY A 259 3.36 -25.82 -5.46
CA GLY A 259 4.69 -26.39 -5.18
C GLY A 259 5.79 -25.37 -4.87
N ALA A 260 5.43 -24.13 -4.56
CA ALA A 260 6.39 -23.10 -4.16
C ALA A 260 6.83 -23.28 -2.71
N ARG A 261 8.14 -23.32 -2.46
CA ARG A 261 8.69 -23.45 -1.10
C ARG A 261 8.84 -22.09 -0.37
N ARG A 262 8.91 -21.01 -1.12
CA ARG A 262 9.09 -19.63 -0.63
C ARG A 262 8.25 -18.69 -1.48
N LEU A 263 7.85 -17.54 -0.94
CA LEU A 263 7.10 -16.52 -1.68
C LEU A 263 7.81 -16.13 -3.00
N LYS A 264 9.12 -15.94 -2.97
CA LYS A 264 9.90 -15.59 -4.16
C LYS A 264 9.94 -16.67 -5.24
N ASP A 265 9.51 -17.88 -4.93
CA ASP A 265 9.44 -18.98 -5.92
C ASP A 265 8.06 -19.05 -6.60
N MET A 266 7.05 -18.35 -6.05
CA MET A 266 5.68 -18.38 -6.56
C MET A 266 5.56 -17.98 -8.04
N PRO A 267 6.23 -16.94 -8.56
CA PRO A 267 6.14 -16.57 -9.98
C PRO A 267 6.63 -17.66 -10.91
N LYS A 268 7.56 -18.50 -10.46
CA LYS A 268 8.11 -19.62 -11.26
C LYS A 268 7.24 -20.88 -11.20
N CYS A 269 6.37 -20.99 -10.21
CA CYS A 269 5.54 -22.16 -9.97
C CYS A 269 4.07 -21.94 -10.38
N ALA A 270 3.62 -20.68 -10.45
CA ALA A 270 2.24 -20.34 -10.77
C ALA A 270 2.00 -20.31 -12.29
N SER A 271 0.84 -20.82 -12.71
CA SER A 271 0.32 -20.63 -14.07
C SER A 271 -1.01 -19.88 -13.99
N PHE A 272 -1.19 -18.88 -14.84
CA PHE A 272 -2.40 -18.09 -14.91
C PHE A 272 -3.11 -18.33 -16.25
N VAL A 273 -4.43 -18.36 -16.21
CA VAL A 273 -5.28 -18.45 -17.39
C VAL A 273 -6.24 -17.27 -17.44
N THR A 274 -6.41 -16.70 -18.62
CA THR A 274 -7.44 -15.69 -18.84
C THR A 274 -8.80 -16.33 -18.91
N THR A 275 -9.77 -15.82 -18.16
CA THR A 275 -11.15 -16.29 -18.18
C THR A 275 -12.07 -15.13 -18.56
N ASN A 276 -13.09 -15.43 -19.37
CA ASN A 276 -14.14 -14.47 -19.71
C ASN A 276 -15.24 -14.52 -18.63
N ASN A 277 -15.46 -13.43 -17.91
CA ASN A 277 -16.61 -13.15 -17.01
C ASN A 277 -17.22 -14.38 -16.32
N VAL A 278 -16.42 -15.24 -15.71
CA VAL A 278 -16.93 -16.36 -14.94
C VAL A 278 -17.26 -15.86 -13.54
N ILE A 279 -18.52 -15.49 -13.32
CA ILE A 279 -19.03 -15.26 -11.97
C ILE A 279 -19.27 -16.66 -11.36
N ASN A 280 -18.47 -17.04 -10.39
CA ASN A 280 -18.71 -18.25 -9.62
C ASN A 280 -19.84 -18.01 -8.60
N ARG A 281 -21.04 -18.42 -8.95
CA ARG A 281 -22.24 -18.26 -8.11
C ARG A 281 -22.37 -19.31 -7.00
N VAL A 282 -21.41 -20.18 -6.84
CA VAL A 282 -21.42 -21.23 -5.81
C VAL A 282 -21.59 -20.61 -4.40
N TYR A 283 -21.04 -19.45 -4.16
CA TYR A 283 -21.10 -18.76 -2.88
C TYR A 283 -22.43 -18.04 -2.64
N GLU A 284 -23.14 -17.60 -3.68
CA GLU A 284 -24.41 -16.85 -3.57
C GLU A 284 -25.51 -17.67 -2.88
N LYS A 285 -25.40 -18.99 -2.87
CA LYS A 285 -26.41 -19.89 -2.28
C LYS A 285 -26.40 -19.88 -0.75
N TYR A 286 -25.31 -19.47 -0.14
CA TYR A 286 -25.09 -19.53 1.32
C TYR A 286 -24.90 -18.16 1.94
N ASP A 287 -24.72 -17.12 1.15
CA ASP A 287 -24.70 -15.72 1.60
C ASP A 287 -26.15 -15.23 1.76
N LYS A 288 -26.80 -15.56 2.89
CA LYS A 288 -28.10 -15.00 3.31
C LYS A 288 -27.97 -14.24 4.61
#